data_abc85e010b29d931645b45948fc69530
#
_entry.id   abc85e010b29d931645b45948fc69530
#
_cell.length_a   1.000
_cell.length_b   1.000
_cell.length_c   1.000
_cell.angle_alpha   90.00
_cell.angle_beta   90.00
_cell.angle_gamma   90.00
#
_symmetry.space_group_name_H-M   'P 1'
#
loop_
_entity.id
_entity.type
_entity.pdbx_description
1 polymer ?
#
loop_
_entity_poly.entity_id
_entity_poly.type
_entity_poly.pdbx_seq_one_letter_code
_entity_poly.pdbx_strand_id
1 'polypeptide(L)'
;MAGQLAIRWIERDVNNYLNKLLKTKDEVYVVASDTDSIYVKLGGMVNKIFKDQSDNRKIVKILDKFSEEKLQPFIDSSFAKLAKYVNAYDQKMIMKREVIANKGIWTAKKRYILNVFNEDGINLKEPKLKIMGIEAVKSSTPAPCRVKIKEALNVIMNKDEPALI
;
A
#
# COMPACT_ATOMS: atom_id res chain seq x y z
N MET A 1 -15.22 -17.83 -0.18
CA MET A 1 -15.04 -17.77 1.30
C MET A 1 -13.58 -17.86 1.77
N ALA A 2 -12.75 -18.79 1.29
CA ALA A 2 -11.35 -18.93 1.75
C ALA A 2 -10.51 -17.64 1.58
N GLY A 3 -10.54 -16.97 0.41
CA GLY A 3 -9.81 -15.71 0.21
C GLY A 3 -10.26 -14.58 1.14
N GLN A 4 -11.55 -14.50 1.46
CA GLN A 4 -12.06 -13.50 2.39
C GLN A 4 -11.59 -13.77 3.82
N LEU A 5 -11.48 -15.02 4.24
CA LEU A 5 -10.91 -15.38 5.53
C LEU A 5 -9.43 -14.98 5.59
N ALA A 6 -8.67 -15.32 4.55
CA ALA A 6 -7.25 -15.06 4.48
C ALA A 6 -6.93 -13.56 4.53
N ILE A 7 -7.66 -12.73 3.77
CA ILE A 7 -7.40 -11.29 3.76
C ILE A 7 -7.76 -10.64 5.11
N ARG A 8 -8.86 -11.05 5.75
CA ARG A 8 -9.23 -10.56 7.09
C ARG A 8 -8.26 -11.03 8.17
N TRP A 9 -7.75 -12.24 8.05
CA TRP A 9 -6.75 -12.78 8.96
C TRP A 9 -5.48 -11.96 8.93
N ILE A 10 -4.93 -11.74 7.71
CA ILE A 10 -3.67 -10.99 7.57
C ILE A 10 -3.84 -9.51 7.93
N GLU A 11 -4.98 -8.89 7.60
CA GLU A 11 -5.32 -7.52 7.99
C GLU A 11 -5.28 -7.34 9.52
N ARG A 12 -5.93 -8.21 10.27
CA ARG A 12 -5.91 -8.20 11.72
C ARG A 12 -4.50 -8.41 12.28
N ASP A 13 -3.80 -9.43 11.77
CA ASP A 13 -2.48 -9.79 12.28
C ASP A 13 -1.44 -8.71 11.99
N VAL A 14 -1.47 -8.08 10.81
CA VAL A 14 -0.57 -6.97 10.46
C VAL A 14 -0.86 -5.73 11.32
N ASN A 15 -2.13 -5.38 11.55
CA ASN A 15 -2.48 -4.30 12.46
C ASN A 15 -1.94 -4.56 13.88
N ASN A 16 -2.15 -5.75 14.42
CA ASN A 16 -1.65 -6.14 15.75
C ASN A 16 -0.12 -6.11 15.83
N TYR A 17 0.56 -6.62 14.80
CA TYR A 17 2.01 -6.62 14.71
C TYR A 17 2.59 -5.20 14.71
N LEU A 18 2.05 -4.31 13.89
CA LEU A 18 2.51 -2.93 13.78
C LEU A 18 2.20 -2.13 15.05
N ASN A 19 1.04 -2.33 15.67
CA ASN A 19 0.73 -1.71 16.96
C ASN A 19 1.76 -2.12 18.03
N LYS A 20 2.10 -3.40 18.11
CA LYS A 20 3.12 -3.90 19.05
C LYS A 20 4.51 -3.33 18.73
N LEU A 21 4.91 -3.33 17.46
CA LEU A 21 6.22 -2.86 17.01
C LEU A 21 6.42 -1.36 17.24
N LEU A 22 5.40 -0.55 16.92
CA LEU A 22 5.45 0.91 16.98
C LEU A 22 4.99 1.47 18.34
N LYS A 23 4.64 0.57 19.28
CA LYS A 23 4.12 0.91 20.62
C LYS A 23 2.93 1.87 20.53
N THR A 24 2.00 1.59 19.63
CA THR A 24 0.71 2.27 19.48
C THR A 24 -0.39 1.37 20.02
N LYS A 25 -1.57 1.95 20.27
CA LYS A 25 -2.73 1.22 20.78
C LYS A 25 -3.88 1.42 19.80
N ASP A 26 -4.40 0.31 19.27
CA ASP A 26 -5.58 0.28 18.40
C ASP A 26 -5.49 1.18 17.14
N GLU A 27 -4.27 1.49 16.68
CA GLU A 27 -4.05 2.22 15.43
C GLU A 27 -4.37 1.30 14.23
N VAL A 28 -5.09 1.85 13.24
CA VAL A 28 -5.40 1.13 11.99
C VAL A 28 -4.32 1.43 10.96
N TYR A 29 -3.46 0.46 10.72
CA TYR A 29 -2.38 0.54 9.73
C TYR A 29 -2.82 0.03 8.36
N VAL A 30 -3.65 -1.02 8.30
CA VAL A 30 -4.22 -1.51 7.04
C VAL A 30 -5.42 -0.65 6.70
N VAL A 31 -5.24 0.30 5.77
CA VAL A 31 -6.24 1.32 5.41
C VAL A 31 -7.19 0.87 4.30
N ALA A 32 -6.78 -0.13 3.52
CA ALA A 32 -7.61 -0.75 2.49
C ALA A 32 -7.13 -2.18 2.24
N SER A 33 -8.04 -3.02 1.77
CA SER A 33 -7.75 -4.38 1.31
C SER A 33 -8.61 -4.70 0.08
N ASP A 34 -8.09 -5.51 -0.82
CA ASP A 34 -8.84 -6.07 -1.94
C ASP A 34 -8.44 -7.53 -2.11
N THR A 35 -9.32 -8.37 -2.48
CA THR A 35 -9.24 -9.82 -2.73
C THR A 35 -7.97 -10.55 -2.22
N ASP A 36 -6.78 -10.11 -2.59
CA ASP A 36 -5.46 -10.71 -2.35
C ASP A 36 -4.37 -9.69 -1.96
N SER A 37 -4.74 -8.43 -1.73
CA SER A 37 -3.81 -7.35 -1.38
C SER A 37 -4.26 -6.54 -0.18
N ILE A 38 -3.30 -6.00 0.58
CA ILE A 38 -3.50 -5.04 1.66
C ILE A 38 -2.69 -3.77 1.40
N TYR A 39 -3.21 -2.65 1.86
CA TYR A 39 -2.55 -1.34 1.78
C TYR A 39 -2.22 -0.86 3.19
N VAL A 40 -0.93 -0.75 3.48
CA VAL A 40 -0.43 -0.46 4.83
C VAL A 40 0.07 0.98 4.90
N LYS A 41 -0.49 1.76 5.82
CA LYS A 41 -0.09 3.14 6.11
C LYS A 41 1.06 3.15 7.11
N LEU A 42 2.25 3.55 6.66
CA LEU A 42 3.45 3.62 7.49
C LEU A 42 3.93 5.07 7.77
N GLY A 43 3.14 6.08 7.42
CA GLY A 43 3.49 7.49 7.60
C GLY A 43 3.87 7.85 9.04
N GLY A 44 3.15 7.34 10.03
CA GLY A 44 3.48 7.55 11.46
C GLY A 44 4.85 6.96 11.84
N MET A 45 5.24 5.82 11.27
CA MET A 45 6.58 5.25 11.46
C MET A 45 7.65 6.11 10.78
N VAL A 46 7.40 6.52 9.54
CA VAL A 46 8.30 7.39 8.77
C VAL A 46 8.55 8.69 9.52
N ASN A 47 7.52 9.36 10.01
CA ASN A 47 7.63 10.63 10.74
C ASN A 47 8.41 10.47 12.06
N LYS A 48 8.30 9.32 12.74
CA LYS A 48 9.08 9.05 13.96
C LYS A 48 10.58 8.84 13.68
N ILE A 49 10.92 8.25 12.53
CA ILE A 49 12.30 7.93 12.15
C ILE A 49 12.99 9.12 11.49
N PHE A 50 12.27 9.83 10.63
CA PHE A 50 12.79 10.92 9.80
C PHE A 50 12.19 12.25 10.20
N LYS A 51 12.56 12.78 11.36
CA LYS A 51 11.98 13.98 11.99
C LYS A 51 11.87 15.22 11.10
N ASP A 52 12.61 15.33 9.95
CA ASP A 52 12.54 16.45 9.00
C ASP A 52 13.21 16.13 7.64
N GLN A 53 13.36 14.87 7.27
CA GLN A 53 14.00 14.55 5.99
C GLN A 53 12.97 14.28 4.90
N SER A 54 12.90 15.19 3.93
CA SER A 54 12.05 15.11 2.74
C SER A 54 12.60 14.20 1.62
N ASP A 55 13.69 13.44 1.85
CA ASP A 55 14.28 12.58 0.83
C ASP A 55 13.49 11.27 0.68
N ASN A 56 12.49 11.32 -0.21
CA ASN A 56 11.65 10.16 -0.53
C ASN A 56 12.46 8.92 -0.92
N ARG A 57 13.64 9.07 -1.56
CA ARG A 57 14.45 7.94 -1.99
C ARG A 57 15.07 7.18 -0.81
N LYS A 58 15.50 7.90 0.23
CA LYS A 58 16.01 7.28 1.47
C LYS A 58 14.89 6.59 2.22
N ILE A 59 13.72 7.24 2.32
CA ILE A 59 12.53 6.66 2.95
C ILE A 59 12.14 5.36 2.25
N VAL A 60 12.05 5.36 0.92
CA VAL A 60 11.69 4.17 0.13
C VAL A 60 12.65 3.01 0.38
N LYS A 61 13.98 3.25 0.38
CA LYS A 61 14.98 2.20 0.67
C LYS A 61 14.80 1.59 2.06
N ILE A 62 14.50 2.40 3.07
CA ILE A 62 14.27 1.91 4.43
C ILE A 62 12.96 1.15 4.54
N LEU A 63 11.89 1.63 3.90
CA LEU A 63 10.62 0.91 3.84
C LEU A 63 10.73 -0.41 3.08
N ASP A 64 11.51 -0.45 2.02
CA ASP A 64 11.81 -1.65 1.25
C ASP A 64 12.48 -2.70 2.14
N LYS A 65 13.59 -2.31 2.77
CA LYS A 65 14.31 -3.16 3.72
C LYS A 65 13.43 -3.61 4.91
N PHE A 66 12.63 -2.71 5.47
CA PHE A 66 11.68 -3.05 6.54
C PHE A 66 10.64 -4.08 6.06
N SER A 67 10.13 -3.91 4.84
CA SER A 67 9.15 -4.84 4.27
C SER A 67 9.75 -6.23 4.08
N GLU A 68 10.97 -6.32 3.57
CA GLU A 68 11.65 -7.60 3.32
C GLU A 68 12.11 -8.29 4.61
N GLU A 69 12.74 -7.56 5.54
CA GLU A 69 13.37 -8.14 6.73
C GLU A 69 12.40 -8.35 7.90
N LYS A 70 11.33 -7.60 7.99
CA LYS A 70 10.39 -7.63 9.13
C LYS A 70 8.97 -8.02 8.74
N LEU A 71 8.41 -7.35 7.74
CA LEU A 71 7.00 -7.54 7.42
C LEU A 71 6.76 -8.86 6.67
N GLN A 72 7.62 -9.19 5.69
CA GLN A 72 7.49 -10.42 4.91
C GLN A 72 7.58 -11.69 5.77
N PRO A 73 8.61 -11.88 6.63
CA PRO A 73 8.68 -13.06 7.50
C PRO A 73 7.50 -13.16 8.46
N PHE A 74 6.98 -12.02 8.92
CA PHE A 74 5.79 -11.99 9.77
C PHE A 74 4.55 -12.47 8.99
N ILE A 75 4.33 -11.97 7.78
CA ILE A 75 3.21 -12.38 6.90
C ILE A 75 3.27 -13.88 6.61
N ASP A 76 4.44 -14.41 6.26
CA ASP A 76 4.65 -15.83 5.99
C ASP A 76 4.33 -16.69 7.24
N SER A 77 4.78 -16.26 8.41
CA SER A 77 4.44 -16.90 9.70
C SER A 77 2.93 -16.84 10.00
N SER A 78 2.28 -15.72 9.68
CA SER A 78 0.84 -15.56 9.89
C SER A 78 0.03 -16.49 8.97
N PHE A 79 0.40 -16.64 7.70
CA PHE A 79 -0.22 -17.59 6.80
C PHE A 79 0.02 -19.05 7.21
N ALA A 80 1.20 -19.36 7.77
CA ALA A 80 1.46 -20.70 8.33
C ALA A 80 0.54 -21.00 9.54
N LYS A 81 0.26 -19.99 10.39
CA LYS A 81 -0.71 -20.10 11.48
C LYS A 81 -2.14 -20.30 10.96
N LEU A 82 -2.52 -19.54 9.93
CA LEU A 82 -3.83 -19.70 9.28
C LEU A 82 -4.00 -21.12 8.72
N ALA A 83 -2.99 -21.64 8.00
CA ALA A 83 -3.03 -22.99 7.44
C ALA A 83 -3.25 -24.04 8.53
N LYS A 84 -2.58 -23.93 9.67
CA LYS A 84 -2.80 -24.80 10.84
C LYS A 84 -4.21 -24.64 11.41
N TYR A 85 -4.68 -23.40 11.52
CA TYR A 85 -6.02 -23.10 12.06
C TYR A 85 -7.14 -23.72 11.23
N VAL A 86 -7.03 -23.68 9.90
CA VAL A 86 -8.02 -24.28 8.99
C VAL A 86 -7.73 -25.74 8.65
N ASN A 87 -6.74 -26.34 9.28
CA ASN A 87 -6.29 -27.72 9.01
C ASN A 87 -6.01 -27.97 7.53
N ALA A 88 -5.32 -27.02 6.88
CA ALA A 88 -4.95 -27.15 5.47
C ALA A 88 -3.88 -28.21 5.26
N TYR A 89 -3.99 -28.97 4.17
CA TYR A 89 -3.01 -29.98 3.80
C TYR A 89 -1.62 -29.37 3.55
N ASP A 90 -1.59 -28.17 2.94
CA ASP A 90 -0.35 -27.45 2.61
C ASP A 90 -0.57 -25.94 2.65
N GLN A 91 0.49 -25.17 2.95
CA GLN A 91 0.48 -23.71 2.94
C GLN A 91 1.04 -23.19 1.61
N LYS A 92 0.17 -22.63 0.75
CA LYS A 92 0.52 -22.09 -0.59
C LYS A 92 0.28 -20.59 -0.74
N MET A 93 -0.20 -19.93 0.32
CA MET A 93 -0.49 -18.50 0.25
C MET A 93 0.80 -17.71 0.35
N ILE A 94 1.04 -16.87 -0.64
CA ILE A 94 2.20 -15.97 -0.71
C ILE A 94 1.67 -14.56 -0.92
N MET A 95 2.11 -13.63 -0.08
CA MET A 95 1.86 -12.19 -0.26
C MET A 95 3.20 -11.49 -0.22
N LYS A 96 3.54 -10.76 -1.28
CA LYS A 96 4.79 -10.01 -1.40
C LYS A 96 4.50 -8.53 -1.51
N ARG A 97 5.50 -7.70 -1.14
CA ARG A 97 5.42 -6.27 -1.36
C ARG A 97 5.49 -5.98 -2.86
N GLU A 98 4.47 -5.32 -3.39
CA GLU A 98 4.36 -4.93 -4.79
C GLU A 98 4.83 -3.49 -5.01
N VAL A 99 4.28 -2.53 -4.22
CA VAL A 99 4.58 -1.12 -4.41
C VAL A 99 4.92 -0.42 -3.09
N ILE A 100 5.75 0.65 -3.18
CA ILE A 100 5.89 1.67 -2.14
C ILE A 100 5.51 3.02 -2.76
N ALA A 101 4.54 3.68 -2.14
CA ALA A 101 4.02 4.97 -2.55
C ALA A 101 4.11 5.97 -1.39
N ASN A 102 4.35 7.25 -1.70
CA ASN A 102 4.35 8.28 -0.66
C ASN A 102 2.94 8.83 -0.38
N LYS A 103 2.03 8.75 -1.35
CA LYS A 103 0.64 9.21 -1.23
C LYS A 103 -0.31 8.22 -1.91
N GLY A 104 -1.46 8.00 -1.30
CA GLY A 104 -2.53 7.18 -1.87
C GLY A 104 -3.90 7.77 -1.56
N ILE A 105 -4.82 7.71 -2.53
CA ILE A 105 -6.20 8.16 -2.40
C ILE A 105 -7.10 7.02 -2.85
N TRP A 106 -8.03 6.61 -2.01
CA TRP A 106 -9.07 5.62 -2.31
C TRP A 106 -10.42 6.32 -2.37
N THR A 107 -11.05 6.31 -3.52
CA THR A 107 -12.38 6.92 -3.73
C THR A 107 -13.51 5.92 -3.52
N ALA A 108 -13.25 4.64 -3.76
CA ALA A 108 -14.17 3.54 -3.53
C ALA A 108 -13.41 2.21 -3.61
N LYS A 109 -14.11 1.09 -3.36
CA LYS A 109 -13.58 -0.26 -3.58
C LYS A 109 -13.11 -0.42 -5.03
N LYS A 110 -11.89 -0.88 -5.24
CA LYS A 110 -11.24 -1.02 -6.56
C LYS A 110 -11.05 0.29 -7.34
N ARG A 111 -11.10 1.43 -6.64
CA ARG A 111 -10.91 2.75 -7.24
C ARG A 111 -9.91 3.55 -6.41
N TYR A 112 -8.67 3.60 -6.87
CA TYR A 112 -7.59 4.27 -6.13
C TYR A 112 -6.53 4.87 -7.05
N ILE A 113 -5.74 5.75 -6.48
CA ILE A 113 -4.56 6.37 -7.09
C ILE A 113 -3.42 6.26 -6.09
N LEU A 114 -2.26 5.82 -6.56
CA LEU A 114 -1.02 5.77 -5.79
C LEU A 114 0.08 6.54 -6.52
N ASN A 115 0.85 7.32 -5.80
CA ASN A 115 2.07 7.94 -6.31
C ASN A 115 3.27 7.04 -5.95
N VAL A 116 3.64 6.16 -6.89
CA VAL A 116 4.55 5.03 -6.69
C VAL A 116 6.00 5.45 -6.91
N PHE A 117 6.87 5.13 -5.96
CA PHE A 117 8.32 5.33 -6.01
C PHE A 117 9.11 4.04 -6.18
N ASN A 118 8.54 2.90 -5.78
CA ASN A 118 9.14 1.59 -5.96
C ASN A 118 8.05 0.61 -6.40
N GLU A 119 8.35 -0.19 -7.42
CA GLU A 119 7.48 -1.23 -7.95
C GLU A 119 8.30 -2.51 -8.09
N ASP A 120 7.85 -3.61 -7.48
CA ASP A 120 8.50 -4.93 -7.49
C ASP A 120 9.99 -4.92 -7.12
N GLY A 121 10.40 -4.09 -6.14
CA GLY A 121 11.81 -3.94 -5.73
C GLY A 121 12.62 -2.96 -6.57
N ILE A 122 12.06 -2.45 -7.66
CA ILE A 122 12.76 -1.52 -8.55
C ILE A 122 12.42 -0.07 -8.14
N ASN A 123 13.44 0.70 -7.77
CA ASN A 123 13.27 2.12 -7.51
C ASN A 123 13.09 2.89 -8.82
N LEU A 124 11.98 3.59 -8.95
CA LEU A 124 11.69 4.43 -10.10
C LEU A 124 12.54 5.71 -10.08
N LYS A 125 13.03 6.13 -11.25
CA LYS A 125 13.76 7.42 -11.39
C LYS A 125 12.87 8.61 -11.06
N GLU A 126 11.61 8.55 -11.52
CA GLU A 126 10.56 9.52 -11.25
C GLU A 126 9.32 8.80 -10.72
N PRO A 127 8.54 9.42 -9.81
CA PRO A 127 7.32 8.82 -9.29
C PRO A 127 6.29 8.62 -10.42
N LYS A 128 5.58 7.49 -10.37
CA LYS A 128 4.57 7.11 -11.38
C LYS A 128 3.20 7.01 -10.73
N LEU A 129 2.20 7.56 -11.36
CA LEU A 129 0.81 7.37 -10.92
C LEU A 129 0.30 5.99 -11.32
N LYS A 130 -0.01 5.15 -10.33
CA LYS A 130 -0.76 3.90 -10.50
C LYS A 130 -2.23 4.20 -10.24
N ILE A 131 -3.04 4.16 -11.29
CA ILE A 131 -4.47 4.52 -11.25
C ILE A 131 -5.30 3.27 -11.53
N MET A 132 -6.24 2.95 -10.65
CA MET A 132 -7.13 1.82 -10.79
C MET A 132 -8.60 2.24 -10.73
N GLY A 133 -9.41 1.76 -11.69
CA GLY A 133 -10.87 1.88 -11.68
C GLY A 133 -11.44 3.29 -11.81
N ILE A 134 -10.61 4.31 -12.02
CA ILE A 134 -11.00 5.71 -12.18
C ILE A 134 -11.20 6.04 -13.66
N GLU A 135 -12.01 7.05 -13.93
CA GLU A 135 -12.38 7.48 -15.29
C GLU A 135 -11.17 7.83 -16.17
N ALA A 136 -10.06 8.23 -15.56
CA ALA A 136 -8.78 8.51 -16.23
C ALA A 136 -8.19 7.33 -17.03
N VAL A 137 -8.60 6.09 -16.71
CA VAL A 137 -8.08 4.87 -17.36
C VAL A 137 -9.17 4.04 -18.05
N LYS A 138 -10.44 4.38 -17.89
CA LYS A 138 -11.55 3.65 -18.50
C LYS A 138 -11.61 3.91 -20.01
N SER A 139 -11.81 2.87 -20.80
CA SER A 139 -11.99 2.97 -22.26
C SER A 139 -13.24 3.74 -22.68
N SER A 140 -14.29 3.71 -21.83
CA SER A 140 -15.54 4.45 -22.04
C SER A 140 -15.39 5.97 -21.89
N THR A 141 -14.29 6.47 -21.28
CA THR A 141 -14.04 7.90 -21.14
C THR A 141 -13.34 8.43 -22.38
N PRO A 142 -13.80 9.53 -23.02
CA PRO A 142 -13.15 10.12 -24.17
C PRO A 142 -11.67 10.45 -23.93
N ALA A 143 -10.83 10.25 -24.94
CA ALA A 143 -9.37 10.41 -24.79
C ALA A 143 -8.94 11.80 -24.27
N PRO A 144 -9.48 12.94 -24.75
CA PRO A 144 -9.14 14.26 -24.21
C PRO A 144 -9.46 14.38 -22.70
N CYS A 145 -10.62 13.85 -22.27
CA CYS A 145 -11.02 13.87 -20.87
C CYS A 145 -10.05 13.04 -20.00
N ARG A 146 -9.63 11.86 -20.47
CA ARG A 146 -8.64 11.03 -19.77
C ARG A 146 -7.33 11.77 -19.53
N VAL A 147 -6.86 12.51 -20.55
CA VAL A 147 -5.63 13.32 -20.43
C VAL A 147 -5.79 14.38 -19.35
N LYS A 148 -6.87 15.17 -19.40
CA LYS A 148 -7.13 16.24 -18.43
C LYS A 148 -7.31 15.71 -17.01
N ILE A 149 -8.01 14.59 -16.83
CA ILE A 149 -8.14 13.95 -15.52
C ILE A 149 -6.77 13.51 -14.99
N LYS A 150 -5.90 12.92 -15.82
CA LYS A 150 -4.54 12.53 -15.41
C LYS A 150 -3.68 13.74 -15.03
N GLU A 151 -3.76 14.85 -15.76
CA GLU A 151 -3.08 16.09 -15.42
C GLU A 151 -3.53 16.62 -14.05
N ALA A 152 -4.85 16.69 -13.81
CA ALA A 152 -5.40 17.09 -12.52
C ALA A 152 -4.96 16.18 -11.38
N LEU A 153 -5.01 14.85 -11.58
CA LEU A 153 -4.55 13.88 -10.60
C LEU A 153 -3.06 14.03 -10.29
N ASN A 154 -2.24 14.35 -11.28
CA ASN A 154 -0.82 14.60 -11.08
C ASN A 154 -0.58 15.84 -10.21
N VAL A 155 -1.37 16.90 -10.39
CA VAL A 155 -1.32 18.08 -9.54
C VAL A 155 -1.70 17.73 -8.09
N ILE A 156 -2.83 17.04 -7.89
CA ILE A 156 -3.33 16.60 -6.56
C ILE A 156 -2.29 15.74 -5.82
N MET A 157 -1.59 14.88 -6.54
CA MET A 157 -0.63 13.93 -5.93
C MET A 157 0.74 14.56 -5.63
N ASN A 158 1.16 15.56 -6.40
CA ASN A 158 2.53 16.09 -6.35
C ASN A 158 2.63 17.55 -5.87
N LYS A 159 1.52 18.29 -5.84
CA LYS A 159 1.48 19.69 -5.39
C LYS A 159 0.62 19.85 -4.15
N ASP A 160 0.77 20.98 -3.48
CA ASP A 160 -0.05 21.36 -2.35
C ASP A 160 -1.39 21.95 -2.78
N GLU A 161 -2.36 22.00 -1.86
CA GLU A 161 -3.74 22.44 -2.09
C GLU A 161 -3.86 23.79 -2.81
N PRO A 162 -3.04 24.83 -2.54
CA PRO A 162 -3.09 26.11 -3.25
C PRO A 162 -2.82 26.04 -4.75
N ALA A 163 -2.23 24.94 -5.24
CA ALA A 163 -1.96 24.74 -6.67
C ALA A 163 -3.16 24.14 -7.44
N LEU A 164 -4.27 23.90 -6.75
CA LEU A 164 -5.52 23.34 -7.30
C LEU A 164 -6.56 24.43 -7.62
N ILE A 165 -6.31 25.67 -7.19
CA ILE A 165 -7.13 26.85 -7.44
C ILE A 165 -6.54 27.62 -8.62
#